data_c419e3978d64eb2148326d757f8e9e8f
#
_entry.id   c419e3978d64eb2148326d757f8e9e8f
#
_cell.length_a   1.000
_cell.length_b   1.000
_cell.length_c   1.000
_cell.angle_alpha   90.00
_cell.angle_beta   90.00
_cell.angle_gamma   90.00
#
_symmetry.space_group_name_H-M   'P 1'
#
loop_
_entity.id
_entity.type
_entity.pdbx_description
1 polymer ?
#
loop_
_entity_poly.entity_id
_entity_poly.type
_entity_poly.pdbx_seq_one_letter_code
_entity_poly.pdbx_strand_id
1 'polypeptide(L)'
;MAHFAKIQDGVVQDVIVAEQDFIDAYCEGAWVQTSYNTFGGVHYSYREVEQSWVEDNGETTTVTSLERYDDGGIALRKNYAGIGFTYDLGRDAFYAPQPYASWTLNDDTCLWESPTAYPDDGKIYNWDEDT
;
A
#
# COMPACT_ATOMS: atom_id res chain seq x y z
N MET A 1 11.38 -13.59 7.60
CA MET A 1 11.29 -12.36 8.41
C MET A 1 10.00 -11.65 8.11
N ALA A 2 9.46 -10.97 9.10
CA ALA A 2 8.24 -10.20 8.96
C ALA A 2 8.54 -8.70 9.10
N HIS A 3 7.60 -7.87 8.71
CA HIS A 3 7.66 -6.42 8.91
C HIS A 3 6.81 -6.06 10.12
N PHE A 4 7.34 -5.19 10.99
CA PHE A 4 6.64 -4.73 12.19
C PHE A 4 6.67 -3.21 12.27
N ALA A 5 5.53 -2.63 12.66
CA ALA A 5 5.37 -1.20 12.87
C ALA A 5 5.32 -0.91 14.37
N LYS A 6 6.11 0.06 14.82
CA LYS A 6 6.04 0.56 16.20
C LYS A 6 4.98 1.64 16.28
N ILE A 7 4.03 1.49 17.20
CA ILE A 7 2.89 2.38 17.34
C ILE A 7 3.03 3.19 18.63
N GLN A 8 2.86 4.51 18.53
CA GLN A 8 2.79 5.40 19.68
C GLN A 8 1.66 6.40 19.44
N ASP A 9 0.73 6.47 20.38
CA ASP A 9 -0.46 7.35 20.30
C ASP A 9 -1.26 7.14 18.99
N GLY A 10 -1.33 5.88 18.53
CA GLY A 10 -2.06 5.52 17.32
C GLY A 10 -1.34 5.82 16.01
N VAL A 11 -0.09 6.29 16.08
CA VAL A 11 0.69 6.68 14.90
C VAL A 11 1.93 5.79 14.76
N VAL A 12 2.24 5.40 13.52
CA VAL A 12 3.43 4.59 13.23
C VAL A 12 4.68 5.47 13.38
N GLN A 13 5.57 5.05 14.27
CA GLN A 13 6.83 5.74 14.54
C GLN A 13 8.00 5.13 13.78
N ASP A 14 7.94 3.83 13.52
CA ASP A 14 9.02 3.10 12.84
C ASP A 14 8.47 1.83 12.22
N VAL A 15 9.16 1.34 11.18
CA VAL A 15 8.85 0.06 10.54
C VAL A 15 10.16 -0.69 10.34
N ILE A 16 10.24 -1.91 10.87
CA ILE A 16 11.45 -2.74 10.78
C ILE A 16 11.13 -4.13 10.23
N VAL A 17 12.15 -4.79 9.71
CA VAL A 17 12.11 -6.20 9.31
C VAL A 17 12.77 -7.01 10.41
N ALA A 18 12.03 -7.94 11.02
CA ALA A 18 12.54 -8.73 12.13
C ALA A 18 11.74 -10.02 12.31
N GLU A 19 12.28 -10.94 13.10
CA GLU A 19 11.52 -12.08 13.57
C GLU A 19 10.68 -11.69 14.78
N GLN A 20 9.55 -12.37 14.99
CA GLN A 20 8.69 -12.12 16.15
C GLN A 20 9.47 -12.29 17.47
N ASP A 21 10.34 -13.28 17.53
CA ASP A 21 11.15 -13.53 18.73
C ASP A 21 12.07 -12.35 19.08
N PHE A 22 12.59 -11.68 18.05
CA PHE A 22 13.40 -10.48 18.24
C PHE A 22 12.57 -9.33 18.82
N ILE A 23 11.38 -9.13 18.29
CA ILE A 23 10.45 -8.10 18.78
C ILE A 23 10.10 -8.35 20.24
N ASP A 24 9.79 -9.59 20.59
CA ASP A 24 9.40 -9.97 21.96
C ASP A 24 10.55 -9.82 22.96
N ALA A 25 11.78 -10.09 22.51
CA ALA A 25 12.94 -10.12 23.39
C ALA A 25 13.65 -8.77 23.54
N TYR A 26 13.69 -7.96 22.50
CA TYR A 26 14.57 -6.78 22.44
C TYR A 26 13.87 -5.47 22.15
N CYS A 27 12.62 -5.50 21.72
CA CYS A 27 11.91 -4.27 21.37
C CYS A 27 10.87 -3.91 22.41
N GLU A 28 10.92 -2.67 22.90
CA GLU A 28 9.93 -2.14 23.84
C GLU A 28 8.84 -1.40 23.07
N GLY A 29 7.65 -1.30 23.67
CA GLY A 29 6.51 -0.59 23.11
C GLY A 29 5.55 -1.49 22.36
N ALA A 30 4.61 -0.87 21.66
CA ALA A 30 3.58 -1.57 20.92
C ALA A 30 4.05 -1.81 19.49
N TRP A 31 4.21 -3.06 19.11
CA TRP A 31 4.61 -3.45 17.76
C TRP A 31 3.48 -4.25 17.11
N VAL A 32 3.16 -3.88 15.88
CA VAL A 32 2.07 -4.50 15.10
C VAL A 32 2.63 -4.99 13.78
N GLN A 33 2.37 -6.24 13.45
CA GLN A 33 2.83 -6.81 12.18
C GLN A 33 2.12 -6.15 11.00
N THR A 34 2.89 -5.84 9.96
CA THR A 34 2.39 -5.32 8.69
C THR A 34 2.93 -6.17 7.54
N SER A 35 2.41 -6.00 6.35
CA SER A 35 2.81 -6.77 5.18
C SER A 35 3.21 -5.87 4.03
N TYR A 36 4.41 -6.05 3.51
CA TYR A 36 4.99 -5.24 2.45
C TYR A 36 4.15 -5.22 1.17
N ASN A 37 3.51 -6.34 0.83
CA ASN A 37 2.78 -6.48 -0.43
C ASN A 37 1.27 -6.24 -0.30
N THR A 38 0.84 -5.52 0.73
CA THR A 38 -0.58 -5.26 1.00
C THR A 38 -0.92 -3.80 0.72
N PHE A 39 -2.00 -3.58 -0.03
CA PHE A 39 -2.49 -2.24 -0.35
C PHE A 39 -3.98 -2.30 -0.65
N GLY A 40 -4.74 -1.37 -0.06
CA GLY A 40 -6.17 -1.24 -0.32
C GLY A 40 -6.99 -2.49 -0.01
N GLY A 41 -6.57 -3.27 0.97
CA GLY A 41 -7.26 -4.50 1.34
C GLY A 41 -6.95 -5.70 0.45
N VAL A 42 -5.89 -5.63 -0.36
CA VAL A 42 -5.48 -6.69 -1.27
C VAL A 42 -4.02 -7.04 -1.06
N HIS A 43 -3.71 -8.32 -1.05
CA HIS A 43 -2.33 -8.81 -1.04
C HIS A 43 -1.88 -9.08 -2.46
N TYR A 44 -0.72 -8.57 -2.85
CA TYR A 44 -0.21 -8.64 -4.22
C TYR A 44 1.05 -9.47 -4.31
N SER A 45 1.21 -10.12 -5.45
CA SER A 45 2.47 -10.72 -5.90
C SER A 45 2.83 -10.16 -7.26
N TYR A 46 4.04 -10.48 -7.73
CA TYR A 46 4.53 -10.03 -9.03
C TYR A 46 4.86 -11.23 -9.89
N ARG A 47 4.61 -11.10 -11.19
CA ARG A 47 4.96 -12.11 -12.17
C ARG A 47 5.63 -11.47 -13.37
N GLU A 48 6.48 -12.24 -14.04
CA GLU A 48 7.10 -11.80 -15.28
C GLU A 48 6.10 -11.91 -16.43
N VAL A 49 6.02 -10.84 -17.21
CA VAL A 49 5.18 -10.78 -18.41
C VAL A 49 6.08 -10.43 -19.59
N GLU A 50 6.02 -11.22 -20.64
CA GLU A 50 6.76 -10.97 -21.87
C GLU A 50 5.84 -10.40 -22.92
N GLN A 51 6.31 -9.33 -23.57
CA GLN A 51 5.64 -8.74 -24.73
C GLN A 51 6.58 -8.78 -25.90
N SER A 52 6.10 -9.25 -27.03
CA SER A 52 6.89 -9.36 -28.26
C SER A 52 6.17 -8.69 -29.43
N TRP A 53 6.94 -8.04 -30.28
CA TRP A 53 6.44 -7.46 -31.51
C TRP A 53 7.50 -7.60 -32.59
N VAL A 54 7.05 -7.45 -33.85
CA VAL A 54 7.92 -7.50 -35.02
C VAL A 54 8.24 -6.07 -35.43
N GLU A 55 9.53 -5.76 -35.51
CA GLU A 55 10.02 -4.47 -35.98
C GLU A 55 9.86 -4.33 -37.49
N ASP A 56 9.97 -3.10 -38.01
CA ASP A 56 9.85 -2.82 -39.44
C ASP A 56 10.87 -3.58 -40.29
N ASN A 57 12.03 -3.93 -39.74
CA ASN A 57 13.07 -4.71 -40.41
C ASN A 57 12.83 -6.22 -40.35
N GLY A 58 11.73 -6.68 -39.79
CA GLY A 58 11.41 -8.10 -39.67
C GLY A 58 11.99 -8.80 -38.44
N GLU A 59 12.74 -8.09 -37.60
CA GLU A 59 13.26 -8.63 -36.35
C GLU A 59 12.20 -8.60 -35.24
N THR A 60 12.24 -9.60 -34.35
CA THR A 60 11.35 -9.66 -33.20
C THR A 60 12.02 -9.07 -31.98
N THR A 61 11.33 -8.14 -31.34
CA THR A 61 11.76 -7.57 -30.05
C THR A 61 10.89 -8.14 -28.95
N THR A 62 11.52 -8.59 -27.87
CA THR A 62 10.83 -9.09 -26.67
C THR A 62 11.27 -8.29 -25.47
N VAL A 63 10.31 -7.82 -24.70
CA VAL A 63 10.54 -7.08 -23.46
C VAL A 63 9.87 -7.82 -22.31
N THR A 64 10.64 -8.02 -21.23
CA THR A 64 10.13 -8.64 -20.00
C THR A 64 9.90 -7.55 -18.96
N SER A 65 8.73 -7.54 -18.35
CA SER A 65 8.38 -6.62 -17.28
C SER A 65 7.73 -7.38 -16.14
N LEU A 66 7.64 -6.72 -14.97
CA LEU A 66 6.92 -7.28 -13.82
C LEU A 66 5.52 -6.71 -13.78
N GLU A 67 4.54 -7.57 -13.58
CA GLU A 67 3.14 -7.21 -13.41
C GLU A 67 2.68 -7.56 -12.00
N ARG A 68 2.07 -6.61 -11.31
CA ARG A 68 1.46 -6.82 -10.00
C ARG A 68 0.07 -7.43 -10.18
N TYR A 69 -0.24 -8.45 -9.39
CA TYR A 69 -1.55 -9.09 -9.43
C TYR A 69 -2.02 -9.46 -8.02
N ASP A 70 -3.34 -9.53 -7.84
CA ASP A 70 -3.97 -10.03 -6.62
C ASP A 70 -3.74 -11.52 -6.54
N ASP A 71 -2.99 -11.96 -5.54
CA ASP A 71 -2.64 -13.38 -5.38
C ASP A 71 -3.59 -14.14 -4.46
N GLY A 72 -4.65 -13.50 -3.98
CA GLY A 72 -5.61 -14.11 -3.06
C GLY A 72 -5.08 -14.34 -1.66
N GLY A 73 -3.90 -13.79 -1.33
CA GLY A 73 -3.30 -13.91 -0.01
C GLY A 73 -3.97 -13.02 1.03
N ILE A 74 -3.48 -13.11 2.25
CA ILE A 74 -4.02 -12.32 3.36
C ILE A 74 -3.51 -10.88 3.27
N ALA A 75 -4.44 -9.94 3.12
CA ALA A 75 -4.14 -8.51 3.13
C ALA A 75 -4.04 -8.02 4.59
N LEU A 76 -2.91 -8.29 5.21
CA LEU A 76 -2.71 -8.02 6.64
C LEU A 76 -2.87 -6.52 6.92
N ARG A 77 -3.89 -6.19 7.73
CA ARG A 77 -4.22 -4.82 8.15
C ARG A 77 -4.38 -3.84 6.97
N LYS A 78 -4.79 -4.37 5.83
CA LYS A 78 -5.25 -3.68 4.60
C LYS A 78 -4.19 -2.89 3.85
N ASN A 79 -3.23 -2.28 4.53
CA ASN A 79 -2.16 -1.50 3.90
C ASN A 79 -0.84 -1.73 4.62
N TYR A 80 0.26 -1.69 3.86
CA TYR A 80 1.60 -1.67 4.44
C TYR A 80 1.77 -0.39 5.27
N ALA A 81 2.29 -0.55 6.48
CA ALA A 81 2.50 0.60 7.37
C ALA A 81 3.65 1.49 6.87
N GLY A 82 3.45 2.80 6.94
CA GLY A 82 4.49 3.79 6.72
C GLY A 82 4.64 4.68 7.93
N ILE A 83 5.81 5.28 8.12
CA ILE A 83 6.03 6.22 9.22
C ILE A 83 5.07 7.40 9.06
N GLY A 84 4.37 7.74 10.14
CA GLY A 84 3.35 8.79 10.13
C GLY A 84 1.94 8.29 9.83
N PHE A 85 1.78 7.02 9.41
CA PHE A 85 0.46 6.43 9.20
C PHE A 85 -0.25 6.24 10.53
N THR A 86 -1.58 6.18 10.47
CA THR A 86 -2.41 5.85 11.61
C THR A 86 -2.67 4.35 11.65
N TYR A 87 -2.54 3.75 12.83
CA TYR A 87 -3.05 2.41 13.08
C TYR A 87 -4.40 2.53 13.76
N ASP A 88 -5.46 2.05 13.11
CA ASP A 88 -6.82 2.07 13.63
C ASP A 88 -7.13 0.70 14.24
N LEU A 89 -7.17 0.64 15.56
CA LEU A 89 -7.41 -0.61 16.28
C LEU A 89 -8.81 -1.18 16.00
N GLY A 90 -9.80 -0.31 15.88
CA GLY A 90 -11.18 -0.72 15.62
C GLY A 90 -11.36 -1.35 14.24
N ARG A 91 -10.64 -0.85 13.24
CA ARG A 91 -10.63 -1.41 11.89
C ARG A 91 -9.56 -2.50 11.71
N ASP A 92 -8.61 -2.59 12.62
CA ASP A 92 -7.39 -3.40 12.50
C ASP A 92 -6.68 -3.14 11.17
N ALA A 93 -6.37 -1.88 10.91
CA ALA A 93 -5.85 -1.43 9.63
C ALA A 93 -4.93 -0.23 9.77
N PHE A 94 -4.01 -0.08 8.80
CA PHE A 94 -3.17 1.11 8.65
C PHE A 94 -3.73 1.99 7.54
N TYR A 95 -3.66 3.30 7.73
CA TYR A 95 -3.98 4.26 6.66
C TYR A 95 -3.09 5.49 6.75
N ALA A 96 -2.87 6.11 5.58
CA ALA A 96 -2.04 7.30 5.45
C ALA A 96 -2.72 8.51 6.10
N PRO A 97 -1.96 9.59 6.41
CA PRO A 97 -2.56 10.83 6.86
C PRO A 97 -3.57 11.37 5.84
N GLN A 98 -4.63 12.00 6.32
CA GLN A 98 -5.64 12.58 5.44
C GLN A 98 -5.01 13.65 4.54
N PRO A 99 -5.07 13.50 3.20
CA PRO A 99 -4.43 14.44 2.29
C PRO A 99 -5.16 15.78 2.20
N TYR A 100 -6.50 15.77 2.30
CA TYR A 100 -7.33 16.96 2.22
C TYR A 100 -8.54 16.81 3.13
N ALA A 101 -9.02 17.91 3.69
CA ALA A 101 -10.12 17.90 4.66
C ALA A 101 -11.43 17.33 4.10
N SER A 102 -11.66 17.47 2.80
CA SER A 102 -12.88 16.97 2.15
C SER A 102 -12.83 15.49 1.77
N TRP A 103 -11.66 14.87 1.82
CA TRP A 103 -11.52 13.45 1.46
C TRP A 103 -12.02 12.56 2.59
N THR A 104 -12.59 11.42 2.22
CA THR A 104 -13.12 10.45 3.18
C THR A 104 -12.38 9.12 3.09
N LEU A 105 -12.30 8.44 4.23
CA LEU A 105 -11.64 7.15 4.31
C LEU A 105 -12.62 6.03 3.92
N ASN A 106 -12.22 5.20 2.96
CA ASN A 106 -12.98 4.00 2.60
C ASN A 106 -12.74 2.94 3.67
N ASP A 107 -13.81 2.45 4.31
CA ASP A 107 -13.70 1.47 5.40
C ASP A 107 -13.23 0.10 4.93
N ASP A 108 -13.45 -0.24 3.67
CA ASP A 108 -13.04 -1.54 3.13
C ASP A 108 -11.57 -1.59 2.73
N THR A 109 -11.06 -0.52 2.13
CA THR A 109 -9.69 -0.45 1.62
C THR A 109 -8.74 0.31 2.53
N CYS A 110 -9.27 1.16 3.41
CA CYS A 110 -8.53 2.13 4.22
C CYS A 110 -7.66 3.06 3.36
N LEU A 111 -8.19 3.43 2.21
CA LEU A 111 -7.62 4.44 1.33
C LEU A 111 -8.50 5.69 1.34
N TRP A 112 -7.87 6.86 1.19
CA TRP A 112 -8.59 8.12 1.13
C TRP A 112 -9.18 8.33 -0.26
N GLU A 113 -10.42 8.80 -0.30
CA GLU A 113 -11.13 9.06 -1.56
C GLU A 113 -11.60 10.50 -1.61
N SER A 114 -11.41 11.13 -2.78
CA SER A 114 -11.92 12.48 -3.00
C SER A 114 -13.44 12.46 -3.15
N PRO A 115 -14.14 13.56 -2.80
CA PRO A 115 -15.59 13.63 -2.99
C PRO A 115 -16.00 13.67 -4.46
N THR A 116 -15.05 13.99 -5.36
CA THR A 116 -15.29 14.01 -6.79
C THR A 116 -14.35 13.03 -7.48
N ALA A 117 -14.89 12.20 -8.36
CA ALA A 117 -14.08 11.24 -9.11
C ALA A 117 -13.06 11.97 -10.02
N TYR A 118 -11.87 11.35 -10.17
CA TYR A 118 -10.86 11.87 -11.09
C TYR A 118 -11.42 11.83 -12.50
N PRO A 119 -11.37 12.96 -13.25
CA PRO A 119 -11.92 12.99 -14.61
C PRO A 119 -11.19 12.02 -15.55
N ASP A 120 -11.96 11.27 -16.34
CA ASP A 120 -11.45 10.26 -17.28
C ASP A 120 -11.46 10.82 -18.70
N ASP A 121 -10.67 11.86 -18.95
CA ASP A 121 -10.58 12.51 -20.27
C ASP A 121 -9.17 12.52 -20.85
N GLY A 122 -8.25 11.76 -20.23
CA GLY A 122 -6.86 11.65 -20.67
C GLY A 122 -5.97 12.80 -20.24
N LYS A 123 -6.48 13.75 -19.46
CA LYS A 123 -5.69 14.88 -18.95
C LYS A 123 -5.24 14.60 -17.52
N ILE A 124 -4.21 15.35 -17.09
CA ILE A 124 -3.71 15.29 -15.72
C ILE A 124 -4.34 16.41 -14.91
N TYR A 125 -4.87 16.05 -13.73
CA TYR A 125 -5.52 17.00 -12.83
C TYR A 125 -4.87 16.96 -11.45
N ASN A 126 -4.84 18.12 -10.80
CA ASN A 126 -4.48 18.23 -9.40
C ASN A 126 -5.72 18.54 -8.58
N TRP A 127 -5.79 18.01 -7.36
CA TRP A 127 -6.88 18.34 -6.46
C TRP A 127 -6.73 19.78 -5.96
N ASP A 128 -7.82 20.54 -6.02
CA ASP A 128 -7.89 21.89 -5.46
C ASP A 128 -8.98 21.89 -4.39
N GLU A 129 -8.58 22.08 -3.13
CA GLU A 129 -9.49 22.03 -1.99
C GLU A 129 -10.42 23.26 -1.94
N ASP A 130 -10.01 24.37 -2.54
CA ASP A 130 -10.75 25.64 -2.50
C ASP A 130 -11.80 25.77 -3.62
N THR A 131 -11.86 24.87 -4.58
CA THR A 131 -12.79 24.97 -5.72
C THR A 131 -13.76 23.79 -5.84
#